data_a3c524a5ea076997c277c55d86152647
#
_entry.id   a3c524a5ea076997c277c55d86152647
#
_cell.length_a   1.000
_cell.length_b   1.000
_cell.length_c   1.000
_cell.angle_alpha   90.00
_cell.angle_beta   90.00
_cell.angle_gamma   90.00
#
_symmetry.space_group_name_H-M   'P 1'
#
loop_
_entity.id
_entity.type
_entity.pdbx_description
1 polymer ?
#
loop_
_entity_poly.entity_id
_entity_poly.type
_entity_poly.pdbx_seq_one_letter_code
_entity_poly.pdbx_strand_id
1 'polypeptide(L)'
;MMRQESGDMMSLSDFVVPAGQGESAFGVFAICVKANDAHEEGCCCPACSNKYEDLVGRTVRMTMAEAASTWLDRKLAASMPASSGKIIKPAAGYASCPDHTLKKEILGMLPSGNRLGIKLTDSFAMVPESCICGMIFIHPDARYPDIRRISQQQYDEYARRRGMDGQTARRFLGHLLN
;
A
#
# COMPACT_ATOMS: atom_id res chain seq x y z
N MET A 1 -1.18 10.71 -9.31
CA MET A 1 -0.11 10.44 -8.35
C MET A 1 0.60 11.72 -8.02
N MET A 2 1.11 11.84 -6.79
CA MET A 2 1.92 12.99 -6.37
C MET A 2 3.35 12.88 -6.88
N ARG A 3 4.01 14.02 -7.06
CA ARG A 3 5.39 14.13 -7.54
C ARG A 3 6.20 14.93 -6.51
N GLN A 4 7.40 14.49 -6.21
CA GLN A 4 8.34 15.25 -5.37
C GLN A 4 8.66 16.59 -6.02
N GLU A 5 8.68 17.67 -5.24
CA GLU A 5 8.86 19.05 -5.75
C GLU A 5 10.34 19.40 -6.00
N SER A 6 11.24 18.78 -5.28
CA SER A 6 12.68 19.04 -5.38
C SER A 6 13.48 17.75 -5.48
N GLY A 7 14.64 17.79 -6.11
CA GLY A 7 15.46 16.61 -6.34
C GLY A 7 14.96 15.80 -7.53
N ASP A 8 14.83 14.50 -7.37
CA ASP A 8 14.30 13.60 -8.40
C ASP A 8 12.79 13.81 -8.54
N MET A 9 12.37 14.66 -9.48
CA MET A 9 10.97 15.01 -9.75
C MET A 9 10.19 13.85 -10.35
N MET A 10 10.07 12.77 -9.59
CA MET A 10 9.49 11.51 -10.02
C MET A 10 8.14 11.23 -9.36
N SER A 11 7.28 10.56 -10.10
CA SER A 11 5.99 10.06 -9.63
C SER A 11 5.79 8.61 -10.03
N LEU A 12 5.02 7.85 -9.28
CA LEU A 12 4.63 6.48 -9.67
C LEU A 12 3.89 6.43 -11.01
N SER A 13 3.20 7.50 -11.40
CA SER A 13 2.54 7.58 -12.71
C SER A 13 3.50 7.60 -13.90
N ASP A 14 4.77 7.92 -13.69
CA ASP A 14 5.77 7.94 -14.75
C ASP A 14 6.13 6.52 -15.24
N PHE A 15 5.75 5.50 -14.47
CA PHE A 15 5.93 4.09 -14.81
C PHE A 15 4.71 3.44 -15.49
N VAL A 16 3.75 4.25 -15.90
CA VAL A 16 2.58 3.81 -16.67
C VAL A 16 2.60 4.49 -18.03
N VAL A 17 2.62 3.69 -19.08
CA VAL A 17 2.61 4.20 -20.45
C VAL A 17 1.26 4.86 -20.75
N PRO A 18 1.23 6.08 -21.30
CA PRO A 18 -0.02 6.74 -21.66
C PRO A 18 -0.84 5.93 -22.69
N ALA A 19 -2.16 6.03 -22.60
CA ALA A 19 -3.06 5.35 -23.51
C ALA A 19 -2.74 5.70 -24.97
N GLY A 20 -2.61 4.68 -25.83
CA GLY A 20 -2.28 4.83 -27.24
C GLY A 20 -0.78 4.92 -27.58
N GLN A 21 0.11 4.91 -26.56
CA GLN A 21 1.56 4.95 -26.78
C GLN A 21 2.27 3.61 -26.51
N GLY A 22 1.53 2.57 -26.15
CA GLY A 22 2.06 1.25 -25.88
C GLY A 22 1.28 0.52 -24.81
N GLU A 23 1.84 -0.61 -24.34
CA GLU A 23 1.28 -1.41 -23.26
C GLU A 23 2.13 -1.26 -22.00
N SER A 24 1.49 -1.17 -20.85
CA SER A 24 2.13 -1.25 -19.54
C SER A 24 1.36 -2.17 -18.63
N ALA A 25 2.06 -2.89 -17.77
CA ALA A 25 1.45 -3.75 -16.77
C ALA A 25 1.34 -3.01 -15.44
N PHE A 26 0.11 -2.92 -14.94
CA PHE A 26 -0.21 -2.39 -13.62
C PHE A 26 -1.03 -3.42 -12.85
N GLY A 27 -0.73 -3.59 -11.59
CA GLY A 27 -1.47 -4.52 -10.74
C GLY A 27 -1.65 -3.99 -9.32
N VAL A 28 -2.49 -4.70 -8.57
CA VAL A 28 -2.68 -4.48 -7.14
C VAL A 28 -2.54 -5.80 -6.40
N PHE A 29 -2.12 -5.74 -5.14
CA PHE A 29 -2.00 -6.92 -4.30
C PHE A 29 -2.46 -6.63 -2.88
N ALA A 30 -2.87 -7.69 -2.18
CA ALA A 30 -3.02 -7.70 -0.74
C ALA A 30 -2.58 -9.04 -0.16
N ILE A 31 -1.96 -8.98 0.99
CA ILE A 31 -1.50 -10.11 1.79
C ILE A 31 -2.13 -9.94 3.17
N CYS A 32 -2.62 -11.02 3.75
CA CYS A 32 -3.16 -11.00 5.10
C CYS A 32 -2.79 -12.30 5.81
N VAL A 33 -2.13 -12.19 6.94
CA VAL A 33 -1.85 -13.31 7.83
C VAL A 33 -2.80 -13.23 9.01
N LYS A 34 -3.69 -14.20 9.11
CA LYS A 34 -4.66 -14.28 10.20
C LYS A 34 -4.14 -15.18 11.32
N ALA A 35 -4.54 -14.89 12.54
CA ALA A 35 -4.42 -15.86 13.60
C ALA A 35 -5.34 -17.06 13.29
N ASN A 36 -4.94 -18.23 13.69
CA ASN A 36 -5.78 -19.44 13.58
C ASN A 36 -6.67 -19.46 14.82
N ASP A 37 -7.90 -18.96 14.69
CA ASP A 37 -8.66 -18.38 15.78
C ASP A 37 -9.43 -19.38 16.64
N ALA A 38 -8.85 -19.65 17.80
CA ALA A 38 -9.68 -19.86 18.99
C ALA A 38 -9.90 -18.52 19.77
N HIS A 39 -9.22 -17.41 19.41
CA HIS A 39 -9.22 -16.15 20.16
C HIS A 39 -9.34 -14.95 19.25
N GLU A 40 -10.52 -14.32 19.20
CA GLU A 40 -10.74 -13.05 18.50
C GLU A 40 -10.04 -11.89 19.22
N GLU A 41 -9.68 -10.83 18.48
CA GLU A 41 -9.22 -9.57 19.06
C GLU A 41 -10.26 -9.07 20.08
N GLY A 42 -9.82 -8.88 21.34
CA GLY A 42 -10.69 -8.47 22.43
C GLY A 42 -11.19 -9.62 23.31
N CYS A 43 -10.78 -10.87 23.08
CA CYS A 43 -11.08 -11.99 23.97
C CYS A 43 -10.49 -11.75 25.37
N CYS A 44 -11.33 -11.86 26.42
CA CYS A 44 -10.94 -11.71 27.81
C CYS A 44 -10.55 -13.03 28.49
N CYS A 45 -10.28 -14.10 27.72
CA CYS A 45 -9.88 -15.37 28.31
C CYS A 45 -8.47 -15.30 28.93
N PRO A 46 -8.13 -16.15 29.93
CA PRO A 46 -6.81 -16.16 30.56
C PRO A 46 -5.64 -16.35 29.59
N ALA A 47 -5.84 -17.08 28.48
CA ALA A 47 -4.82 -17.28 27.45
C ALA A 47 -4.54 -15.99 26.65
N CYS A 48 -5.53 -15.09 26.50
CA CYS A 48 -5.38 -13.79 25.85
C CYS A 48 -4.85 -12.69 26.80
N SER A 49 -4.82 -12.94 28.11
CA SER A 49 -4.35 -11.97 29.10
C SER A 49 -2.83 -11.84 29.13
N ASN A 50 -2.10 -12.76 28.51
CA ASN A 50 -0.63 -12.69 28.44
C ASN A 50 -0.19 -11.74 27.34
N LYS A 51 0.01 -10.48 27.70
CA LYS A 51 0.46 -9.41 26.79
C LYS A 51 1.75 -9.74 26.03
N TYR A 52 2.62 -10.56 26.63
CA TYR A 52 3.87 -10.96 25.98
C TYR A 52 3.61 -11.95 24.84
N GLU A 53 2.79 -12.96 25.06
CA GLU A 53 2.43 -13.94 24.01
C GLU A 53 1.67 -13.28 22.88
N ASP A 54 0.76 -12.34 23.17
CA ASP A 54 0.08 -11.55 22.15
C ASP A 54 1.08 -10.75 21.32
N LEU A 55 2.00 -10.03 21.96
CA LEU A 55 3.05 -9.27 21.26
C LEU A 55 3.91 -10.17 20.35
N VAL A 56 4.33 -11.33 20.86
CA VAL A 56 5.11 -12.29 20.07
C VAL A 56 4.29 -12.79 18.88
N GLY A 57 3.03 -13.18 19.10
CA GLY A 57 2.14 -13.64 18.04
C GLY A 57 1.91 -12.60 16.96
N ARG A 58 1.70 -11.35 17.33
CA ARG A 58 1.58 -10.21 16.39
C ARG A 58 2.85 -10.03 15.58
N THR A 59 4.00 -10.00 16.24
CA THR A 59 5.31 -9.85 15.56
C THR A 59 5.56 -10.97 14.57
N VAL A 60 5.27 -12.21 14.94
CA VAL A 60 5.40 -13.37 14.03
C VAL A 60 4.50 -13.20 12.81
N ARG A 61 3.23 -12.86 12.99
CA ARG A 61 2.29 -12.65 11.87
C ARG A 61 2.74 -11.52 10.95
N MET A 62 3.24 -10.41 11.49
CA MET A 62 3.79 -9.31 10.68
C MET A 62 5.01 -9.78 9.87
N THR A 63 5.94 -10.51 10.49
CA THR A 63 7.10 -11.08 9.80
C THR A 63 6.69 -12.06 8.70
N MET A 64 5.66 -12.87 8.94
CA MET A 64 5.11 -13.76 7.91
C MET A 64 4.50 -12.99 6.74
N ALA A 65 3.81 -11.88 6.98
CA ALA A 65 3.28 -11.02 5.92
C ALA A 65 4.40 -10.42 5.06
N GLU A 66 5.49 -9.98 5.67
CA GLU A 66 6.69 -9.49 4.95
C GLU A 66 7.37 -10.62 4.14
N ALA A 67 7.49 -11.82 4.71
CA ALA A 67 8.02 -12.98 4.00
C ALA A 67 7.14 -13.36 2.80
N ALA A 68 5.81 -13.31 2.95
CA ALA A 68 4.87 -13.53 1.85
C ALA A 68 4.98 -12.44 0.77
N SER A 69 5.24 -11.19 1.15
CA SER A 69 5.52 -10.11 0.20
C SER A 69 6.80 -10.39 -0.60
N THR A 70 7.86 -10.85 0.06
CA THR A 70 9.10 -11.26 -0.62
C THR A 70 8.90 -12.47 -1.53
N TRP A 71 8.07 -13.43 -1.12
CA TRP A 71 7.69 -14.56 -1.98
C TRP A 71 6.94 -14.08 -3.23
N LEU A 72 6.03 -13.11 -3.08
CA LEU A 72 5.32 -12.51 -4.21
C LEU A 72 6.29 -11.87 -5.21
N ASP A 73 7.35 -11.17 -4.74
CA ASP A 73 8.39 -10.61 -5.62
C ASP A 73 9.04 -11.68 -6.50
N ARG A 74 9.41 -12.80 -5.88
CA ARG A 74 10.03 -13.92 -6.59
C ARG A 74 9.06 -14.54 -7.62
N LYS A 75 7.78 -14.65 -7.27
CA LYS A 75 6.76 -15.18 -8.19
C LYS A 75 6.51 -14.24 -9.36
N LEU A 76 6.41 -12.94 -9.12
CA LEU A 76 6.27 -11.94 -10.19
C LEU A 76 7.48 -11.96 -11.11
N ALA A 77 8.69 -11.93 -10.55
CA ALA A 77 9.92 -12.01 -11.34
C ALA A 77 10.02 -13.28 -12.19
N ALA A 78 9.58 -14.43 -11.67
CA ALA A 78 9.60 -15.69 -12.40
C ALA A 78 8.50 -15.80 -13.48
N SER A 79 7.41 -15.06 -13.34
CA SER A 79 6.29 -15.09 -14.31
C SER A 79 6.40 -14.05 -15.42
N MET A 80 7.36 -13.13 -15.31
CA MET A 80 7.55 -12.06 -16.28
C MET A 80 8.77 -12.33 -17.18
N PRO A 81 8.72 -11.99 -18.48
CA PRO A 81 9.90 -12.02 -19.33
C PRO A 81 11.02 -11.12 -18.76
N ALA A 82 12.27 -11.54 -18.92
CA ALA A 82 13.42 -10.75 -18.46
C ALA A 82 13.47 -9.33 -19.07
N SER A 83 12.85 -9.13 -20.21
CA SER A 83 12.71 -7.84 -20.92
C SER A 83 11.64 -6.92 -20.32
N SER A 84 10.81 -7.39 -19.38
CA SER A 84 9.67 -6.60 -18.85
C SER A 84 10.11 -5.44 -17.95
N GLY A 85 11.38 -5.41 -17.53
CA GLY A 85 11.91 -4.35 -16.69
C GLY A 85 11.89 -4.68 -15.20
N LYS A 86 11.99 -3.64 -14.37
CA LYS A 86 11.98 -3.76 -12.91
C LYS A 86 10.55 -3.78 -12.37
N ILE A 87 10.36 -4.54 -11.31
CA ILE A 87 9.09 -4.62 -10.58
C ILE A 87 9.23 -3.83 -9.30
N ILE A 88 8.32 -2.90 -9.04
CA ILE A 88 8.19 -2.21 -7.75
C ILE A 88 6.79 -2.41 -7.19
N LYS A 89 6.70 -2.48 -5.86
CA LYS A 89 5.45 -2.68 -5.12
C LYS A 89 5.22 -1.59 -4.07
N PRO A 90 4.98 -0.34 -4.47
CA PRO A 90 4.70 0.71 -3.50
C PRO A 90 3.41 0.43 -2.73
N ALA A 91 3.51 0.50 -1.40
CA ALA A 91 2.36 0.37 -0.52
C ALA A 91 1.81 1.75 -0.13
N ALA A 92 0.50 1.87 -0.02
CA ALA A 92 -0.16 3.10 0.38
C ALA A 92 0.14 3.47 1.84
N GLY A 93 0.56 4.70 2.09
CA GLY A 93 0.99 5.21 3.40
C GLY A 93 2.51 5.21 3.61
N TYR A 94 3.31 4.80 2.62
CA TYR A 94 4.77 4.86 2.65
C TYR A 94 5.29 6.04 1.81
N ALA A 95 6.56 6.38 1.96
CA ALA A 95 7.18 7.53 1.30
C ALA A 95 6.97 7.59 -0.22
N SER A 96 6.92 6.45 -0.89
CA SER A 96 6.65 6.39 -2.33
C SER A 96 5.18 6.61 -2.72
N CYS A 97 4.27 6.44 -1.77
CA CYS A 97 2.82 6.56 -1.97
C CYS A 97 2.15 7.00 -0.65
N PRO A 98 2.32 8.26 -0.22
CA PRO A 98 1.97 8.68 1.14
C PRO A 98 0.48 8.74 1.46
N ASP A 99 -0.39 8.64 0.46
CA ASP A 99 -1.84 8.66 0.65
C ASP A 99 -2.39 7.32 1.19
N HIS A 100 -2.73 7.29 2.48
CA HIS A 100 -3.35 6.13 3.13
C HIS A 100 -4.73 5.78 2.57
N THR A 101 -5.47 6.77 2.02
CA THR A 101 -6.84 6.56 1.54
C THR A 101 -6.91 5.64 0.33
N LEU A 102 -5.81 5.52 -0.42
CA LEU A 102 -5.70 4.59 -1.56
C LEU A 102 -5.92 3.12 -1.19
N LYS A 103 -5.72 2.75 0.07
CA LYS A 103 -5.96 1.36 0.52
C LYS A 103 -7.39 0.91 0.24
N LYS A 104 -8.37 1.80 0.38
CA LYS A 104 -9.77 1.50 0.07
C LYS A 104 -9.97 1.09 -1.39
N GLU A 105 -9.35 1.83 -2.31
CA GLU A 105 -9.44 1.55 -3.74
C GLU A 105 -8.66 0.29 -4.13
N ILE A 106 -7.43 0.14 -3.62
CA ILE A 106 -6.59 -1.04 -3.84
C ILE A 106 -7.35 -2.31 -3.43
N LEU A 107 -7.94 -2.32 -2.24
CA LEU A 107 -8.72 -3.46 -1.76
C LEU A 107 -10.00 -3.66 -2.57
N GLY A 108 -10.65 -2.59 -3.03
CA GLY A 108 -11.84 -2.65 -3.88
C GLY A 108 -11.57 -3.20 -5.29
N MET A 109 -10.36 -3.04 -5.81
CA MET A 109 -9.94 -3.59 -7.12
C MET A 109 -9.68 -5.10 -7.08
N LEU A 110 -9.47 -5.66 -5.89
CA LEU A 110 -9.18 -7.10 -5.76
C LEU A 110 -10.46 -7.93 -5.84
N PRO A 111 -10.55 -8.90 -6.76
CA PRO A 111 -11.72 -9.79 -6.87
C PRO A 111 -12.03 -10.55 -5.58
N SER A 112 -11.00 -10.74 -4.75
CA SER A 112 -11.06 -11.47 -3.49
C SER A 112 -10.99 -10.55 -2.25
N GLY A 113 -11.13 -9.23 -2.41
CA GLY A 113 -10.96 -8.26 -1.31
C GLY A 113 -11.74 -8.62 -0.06
N ASN A 114 -12.99 -9.03 -0.19
CA ASN A 114 -13.82 -9.50 0.94
C ASN A 114 -13.40 -10.87 1.49
N ARG A 115 -12.75 -11.73 0.70
CA ARG A 115 -12.33 -13.07 1.17
C ARG A 115 -11.15 -13.00 2.14
N LEU A 116 -10.32 -11.97 2.02
CA LEU A 116 -9.21 -11.74 2.96
C LEU A 116 -9.70 -11.23 4.30
N GLY A 117 -10.94 -10.70 4.37
CA GLY A 117 -11.52 -10.16 5.60
C GLY A 117 -10.76 -8.95 6.16
N ILE A 118 -10.03 -8.23 5.30
CA ILE A 118 -9.32 -7.01 5.69
C ILE A 118 -10.33 -5.89 5.87
N LYS A 119 -10.34 -5.28 7.06
CA LYS A 119 -11.13 -4.09 7.36
C LYS A 119 -10.20 -2.88 7.44
N LEU A 120 -10.75 -1.70 7.15
CA LEU A 120 -10.04 -0.43 7.33
C LEU A 120 -10.68 0.35 8.48
N THR A 121 -9.84 0.91 9.34
CA THR A 121 -10.28 1.87 10.35
C THR A 121 -10.52 3.25 9.73
N ASP A 122 -11.03 4.22 10.50
CA ASP A 122 -11.21 5.61 10.07
C ASP A 122 -9.88 6.32 9.71
N SER A 123 -8.76 5.77 10.15
CA SER A 123 -7.41 6.22 9.78
C SER A 123 -6.79 5.42 8.63
N PHE A 124 -7.57 4.55 7.98
CA PHE A 124 -7.10 3.62 6.94
C PHE A 124 -5.99 2.66 7.42
N ALA A 125 -5.93 2.36 8.72
CA ALA A 125 -5.16 1.24 9.20
C ALA A 125 -5.89 -0.07 8.87
N MET A 126 -5.14 -1.09 8.50
CA MET A 126 -5.70 -2.41 8.19
C MET A 126 -5.90 -3.24 9.45
N VAL A 127 -7.00 -3.96 9.51
CA VAL A 127 -7.31 -4.94 10.55
C VAL A 127 -7.57 -6.28 9.86
N PRO A 128 -6.83 -7.33 10.21
CA PRO A 128 -5.71 -7.37 11.17
C PRO A 128 -4.50 -6.56 10.72
N GLU A 129 -3.66 -6.15 11.67
CA GLU A 129 -2.47 -5.34 11.39
C GLU A 129 -1.39 -6.07 10.58
N SER A 130 -1.41 -7.40 10.58
CA SER A 130 -0.55 -8.28 9.78
C SER A 130 -1.01 -8.38 8.33
N CYS A 131 -1.42 -7.25 7.76
CA CYS A 131 -1.82 -7.13 6.37
C CYS A 131 -0.91 -6.15 5.63
N ILE A 132 -0.66 -6.42 4.36
CA ILE A 132 0.07 -5.54 3.44
C ILE A 132 -0.77 -5.42 2.17
N CYS A 133 -0.96 -4.21 1.65
CA CYS A 133 -1.55 -3.99 0.34
C CYS A 133 -0.84 -2.89 -0.40
N GLY A 134 -0.85 -2.95 -1.72
CA GLY A 134 -0.18 -1.98 -2.55
C GLY A 134 -0.46 -2.17 -4.03
N MET A 135 0.28 -1.41 -4.80
CA MET A 135 0.26 -1.43 -6.27
C MET A 135 1.50 -2.14 -6.79
N ILE A 136 1.43 -2.62 -8.02
CA ILE A 136 2.55 -3.24 -8.73
C ILE A 136 2.76 -2.46 -10.00
N PHE A 137 3.97 -1.95 -10.21
CA PHE A 137 4.39 -1.31 -11.44
C PHE A 137 5.53 -2.11 -12.06
N ILE A 138 5.50 -2.25 -13.37
CA ILE A 138 6.51 -2.97 -14.14
C ILE A 138 6.98 -2.04 -15.25
N HIS A 139 8.23 -1.57 -15.13
CA HIS A 139 8.82 -0.63 -16.08
C HIS A 139 10.35 -0.74 -16.03
N PRO A 140 11.09 -0.56 -17.17
CA PRO A 140 12.55 -0.61 -17.17
C PRO A 140 13.21 0.34 -16.17
N ASP A 141 12.67 1.54 -16.00
CA ASP A 141 13.17 2.57 -15.11
C ASP A 141 12.46 2.62 -13.76
N ALA A 142 11.62 1.60 -13.45
CA ALA A 142 10.86 1.59 -12.20
C ALA A 142 11.79 1.69 -10.98
N ARG A 143 11.46 2.61 -10.09
CA ARG A 143 12.10 2.82 -8.80
C ARG A 143 11.12 3.47 -7.83
N TYR A 144 11.39 3.39 -6.55
CA TYR A 144 10.55 4.00 -5.53
C TYR A 144 10.82 5.50 -5.45
N PRO A 145 9.85 6.38 -5.79
CA PRO A 145 9.98 7.79 -5.49
C PRO A 145 9.95 8.02 -3.98
N ASP A 146 10.67 9.01 -3.50
CA ASP A 146 10.65 9.43 -2.09
C ASP A 146 9.92 10.78 -1.99
N ILE A 147 8.61 10.74 -1.80
CA ILE A 147 7.75 11.92 -1.78
C ILE A 147 7.68 12.47 -0.36
N ARG A 148 8.52 13.47 -0.08
CA ARG A 148 8.58 14.13 1.23
C ARG A 148 7.81 15.42 1.28
N ARG A 149 7.77 16.15 0.15
CA ARG A 149 7.14 17.47 0.05
C ARG A 149 6.47 17.64 -1.30
N ILE A 150 5.33 18.31 -1.28
CA ILE A 150 4.57 18.70 -2.46
C ILE A 150 4.19 20.17 -2.36
N SER A 151 4.04 20.86 -3.50
CA SER A 151 3.54 22.22 -3.53
C SER A 151 2.04 22.28 -3.19
N GLN A 152 1.58 23.44 -2.78
CA GLN A 152 0.15 23.69 -2.57
C GLN A 152 -0.66 23.38 -3.83
N GLN A 153 -0.16 23.72 -5.01
CA GLN A 153 -0.82 23.43 -6.27
C GLN A 153 -0.99 21.91 -6.49
N GLN A 154 0.04 21.12 -6.24
CA GLN A 154 -0.04 19.65 -6.36
C GLN A 154 -1.02 19.06 -5.33
N TYR A 155 -1.01 19.57 -4.11
CA TYR A 155 -1.95 19.16 -3.07
C TYR A 155 -3.39 19.40 -3.50
N ASP A 156 -3.71 20.62 -3.95
CA ASP A 156 -5.06 21.00 -4.36
C ASP A 156 -5.53 20.20 -5.58
N GLU A 157 -4.66 20.02 -6.57
CA GLU A 157 -4.97 19.22 -7.76
C GLU A 157 -5.18 17.74 -7.41
N TYR A 158 -4.34 17.19 -6.55
CA TYR A 158 -4.48 15.81 -6.12
C TYR A 158 -5.78 15.60 -5.34
N ALA A 159 -6.07 16.44 -4.36
CA ALA A 159 -7.31 16.38 -3.59
C ALA A 159 -8.55 16.49 -4.48
N ARG A 160 -8.53 17.40 -5.47
CA ARG A 160 -9.61 17.55 -6.45
C ARG A 160 -9.79 16.29 -7.30
N ARG A 161 -8.71 15.73 -7.86
CA ARG A 161 -8.76 14.49 -8.69
C ARG A 161 -9.26 13.30 -7.90
N ARG A 162 -8.97 13.25 -6.60
CA ARG A 162 -9.39 12.18 -5.68
C ARG A 162 -10.80 12.40 -5.12
N GLY A 163 -11.43 13.55 -5.37
CA GLY A 163 -12.71 13.89 -4.78
C GLY A 163 -12.68 13.98 -3.24
N MET A 164 -11.52 14.35 -2.68
CA MET A 164 -11.37 14.51 -1.23
C MET A 164 -11.98 15.82 -0.78
N ASP A 165 -12.71 15.78 0.35
CA ASP A 165 -13.04 16.99 1.08
C ASP A 165 -11.79 17.59 1.76
N GLY A 166 -11.84 18.89 2.07
CA GLY A 166 -10.69 19.60 2.61
C GLY A 166 -10.20 19.07 3.96
N GLN A 167 -11.09 18.50 4.78
CA GLN A 167 -10.72 17.93 6.08
C GLN A 167 -9.95 16.61 5.89
N THR A 168 -10.44 15.75 5.03
CA THR A 168 -9.79 14.48 4.68
C THR A 168 -8.43 14.74 4.02
N ALA A 169 -8.36 15.65 3.05
CA ALA A 169 -7.10 15.99 2.40
C ALA A 169 -6.07 16.53 3.41
N ARG A 170 -6.46 17.44 4.30
CA ARG A 170 -5.57 17.97 5.33
C ARG A 170 -5.10 16.92 6.32
N ARG A 171 -5.99 16.02 6.72
CA ARG A 171 -5.68 14.93 7.66
C ARG A 171 -4.62 13.98 7.13
N PHE A 172 -4.72 13.58 5.85
CA PHE A 172 -3.87 12.53 5.27
C PHE A 172 -2.69 13.06 4.45
N LEU A 173 -2.75 14.28 3.96
CA LEU A 173 -1.73 14.85 3.08
C LEU A 173 -1.11 16.15 3.61
N GLY A 174 -1.69 16.77 4.65
CA GLY A 174 -1.24 18.04 5.17
C GLY A 174 0.21 18.04 5.66
N HIS A 175 0.73 16.90 6.09
CA HIS A 175 2.12 16.73 6.50
C HIS A 175 3.14 16.80 5.34
N LEU A 176 2.68 16.73 4.09
CA LEU A 176 3.49 16.86 2.88
C LEU A 176 3.62 18.32 2.40
N LEU A 177 2.79 19.24 2.94
CA LEU A 177 2.89 20.64 2.64
C LEU A 177 4.05 21.29 3.40
N ASN A 178 4.70 22.24 2.76
CA ASN A 178 5.72 23.07 3.41
C ASN A 178 5.11 24.08 4.36
#